data_63c729cebc5bce234aba2987b2bf60a0
#
_entry.id   63c729cebc5bce234aba2987b2bf60a0
#
_cell.length_a   1.000
_cell.length_b   1.000
_cell.length_c   1.000
_cell.angle_alpha   90.00
_cell.angle_beta   90.00
_cell.angle_gamma   90.00
#
_symmetry.space_group_name_H-M   'P 1'
#
loop_
_entity.id
_entity.type
_entity.pdbx_description
1 polymer ?
#
loop_
_entity_poly.entity_id
_entity_poly.type
_entity_poly.pdbx_seq_one_letter_code
_entity_poly.pdbx_strand_id
1 'polypeptide(L)'
;MHEAAIKSIDYSMVNPFAIRQENFPDEITFYGPGLKPHKTSEFSGSLKEFVSISVTGNNCALNCEHCNTKMLDNMLDLPAFKGRLFDMAKSLQENGAKGILVSGGSNIRNQVPLLPHIDDMKRIRNELGMVIRVHPGLPDEQTCQALAEVDLDGVMLDIIGDQETITDVYHLDATPADYETVLERLNRHGIPAIPHIILGHYFGKMNGEWAALNMIKKYPLKALVLVILLPLTGTGMEGVSPPSVNDIGGFFETVRLALPKIPILLGCARPLGSMKIEIDQMAVNAGLNGIAFPSEGIVSYAGDKGLKPAFINACCGVTW
;
A
#
# COMPACT_ATOMS: atom_id res chain seq x y z
N MET A 1 -15.15 -22.13 7.11
CA MET A 1 -15.17 -23.01 5.91
C MET A 1 -14.33 -22.46 4.72
N HIS A 2 -13.94 -21.20 4.70
CA HIS A 2 -13.13 -20.64 3.59
C HIS A 2 -11.61 -20.84 3.71
N GLU A 3 -11.08 -21.00 4.92
CA GLU A 3 -9.67 -21.42 5.13
C GLU A 3 -9.31 -22.77 4.50
N ALA A 4 -10.29 -23.69 4.45
CA ALA A 4 -10.10 -25.02 3.91
C ALA A 4 -9.87 -25.08 2.39
N ALA A 5 -10.36 -24.10 1.62
CA ALA A 5 -10.29 -24.14 0.16
C ALA A 5 -8.91 -23.76 -0.41
N ILE A 6 -8.12 -22.93 0.33
CA ILE A 6 -6.74 -22.61 -0.08
C ILE A 6 -5.76 -23.65 0.44
N LYS A 7 -6.01 -24.22 1.63
CA LYS A 7 -5.20 -25.32 2.18
C LYS A 7 -5.30 -26.64 1.41
N SER A 8 -6.25 -26.78 0.46
CA SER A 8 -6.43 -28.00 -0.31
C SER A 8 -5.54 -28.13 -1.56
N ILE A 9 -4.82 -27.08 -1.94
CA ILE A 9 -3.80 -27.17 -2.99
C ILE A 9 -2.47 -27.42 -2.29
N ASP A 10 -1.91 -28.60 -2.48
CA ASP A 10 -0.57 -28.92 -1.99
C ASP A 10 0.47 -28.13 -2.82
N TYR A 11 0.83 -26.96 -2.33
CA TYR A 11 1.87 -26.11 -2.92
C TYR A 11 3.30 -26.51 -2.52
N SER A 12 3.48 -27.57 -1.72
CA SER A 12 4.77 -27.97 -1.14
C SER A 12 5.86 -28.29 -2.18
N MET A 13 5.47 -28.49 -3.44
CA MET A 13 6.38 -28.80 -4.56
C MET A 13 6.60 -27.63 -5.53
N VAL A 14 5.95 -26.50 -5.35
CA VAL A 14 6.04 -25.36 -6.30
C VAL A 14 6.89 -24.26 -5.69
N ASN A 15 7.99 -23.91 -6.37
CA ASN A 15 8.85 -22.81 -5.95
C ASN A 15 8.25 -21.43 -6.35
N PRO A 16 7.81 -20.58 -5.38
CA PRO A 16 7.22 -19.29 -5.68
C PRO A 16 8.17 -18.36 -6.47
N PHE A 17 9.47 -18.44 -6.19
CA PHE A 17 10.47 -17.67 -6.91
C PHE A 17 10.55 -18.07 -8.41
N ALA A 18 10.41 -19.36 -8.72
CA ALA A 18 10.35 -19.83 -10.11
C ALA A 18 9.11 -19.27 -10.83
N ILE A 19 7.94 -19.25 -10.17
CA ILE A 19 6.72 -18.60 -10.72
C ILE A 19 6.98 -17.13 -11.04
N ARG A 20 7.70 -16.42 -10.18
CA ARG A 20 8.09 -15.04 -10.44
C ARG A 20 8.97 -14.93 -11.69
N GLN A 21 9.99 -15.80 -11.84
CA GLN A 21 10.89 -15.78 -12.98
C GLN A 21 10.19 -16.07 -14.32
N GLU A 22 9.17 -16.92 -14.31
CA GLU A 22 8.37 -17.23 -15.51
C GLU A 22 7.51 -16.05 -15.98
N ASN A 23 7.13 -15.13 -15.06
CA ASN A 23 6.11 -14.09 -15.33
C ASN A 23 6.66 -12.66 -15.31
N PHE A 24 7.88 -12.43 -14.83
CA PHE A 24 8.47 -11.10 -14.69
C PHE A 24 9.95 -11.09 -15.10
N PRO A 25 10.47 -9.94 -15.56
CA PRO A 25 11.92 -9.75 -15.79
C PRO A 25 12.74 -10.02 -14.53
N ASP A 26 14.02 -10.35 -14.69
CA ASP A 26 14.98 -10.48 -13.59
C ASP A 26 15.35 -9.11 -12.99
N GLU A 27 14.33 -8.38 -12.52
CA GLU A 27 14.48 -7.06 -11.93
C GLU A 27 13.65 -6.96 -10.66
N ILE A 28 14.20 -6.40 -9.59
CA ILE A 28 13.49 -6.07 -8.36
C ILE A 28 13.61 -4.57 -8.09
N THR A 29 12.48 -3.91 -7.78
CA THR A 29 12.49 -2.48 -7.52
C THR A 29 12.52 -2.18 -6.03
N PHE A 30 13.49 -1.36 -5.61
CA PHE A 30 13.58 -0.82 -4.27
C PHE A 30 13.01 0.59 -4.23
N TYR A 31 12.00 0.80 -3.37
CA TYR A 31 11.25 2.04 -3.29
C TYR A 31 11.65 2.89 -2.08
N GLY A 32 11.76 4.21 -2.30
CA GLY A 32 11.92 5.22 -1.25
C GLY A 32 10.71 6.14 -1.16
N PRO A 33 9.59 5.72 -0.54
CA PRO A 33 8.46 6.61 -0.31
C PRO A 33 8.87 7.87 0.45
N GLY A 34 8.38 9.03 0.02
CA GLY A 34 8.71 10.34 0.61
C GLY A 34 8.11 10.60 2.00
N LEU A 35 7.83 9.56 2.79
CA LEU A 35 7.21 9.66 4.11
C LEU A 35 8.21 9.90 5.24
N LYS A 36 9.44 9.39 5.10
CA LYS A 36 10.51 9.53 6.09
C LYS A 36 11.88 9.37 5.44
N PRO A 37 12.95 9.96 6.02
CA PRO A 37 14.31 9.68 5.57
C PRO A 37 14.62 8.18 5.68
N HIS A 38 15.23 7.62 4.65
CA HIS A 38 15.70 6.23 4.65
C HIS A 38 17.01 6.12 3.90
N LYS A 39 17.99 5.50 4.53
CA LYS A 39 19.32 5.29 3.95
C LYS A 39 19.92 3.99 4.48
N THR A 40 20.51 3.22 3.58
CA THR A 40 21.39 2.07 3.87
C THR A 40 22.72 2.29 3.14
N SER A 41 23.66 1.36 3.24
CA SER A 41 24.90 1.41 2.42
C SER A 41 24.61 1.27 0.92
N GLU A 42 23.47 0.63 0.57
CA GLU A 42 23.10 0.25 -0.81
C GLU A 42 22.00 1.14 -1.39
N PHE A 43 21.27 1.91 -0.56
CA PHE A 43 20.10 2.69 -0.98
C PHE A 43 20.01 4.04 -0.26
N SER A 44 19.65 5.08 -0.99
CA SER A 44 19.37 6.40 -0.43
C SER A 44 18.05 6.94 -0.97
N GLY A 45 17.04 7.03 -0.12
CA GLY A 45 15.73 7.59 -0.45
C GLY A 45 15.74 9.12 -0.58
N SER A 46 14.84 9.66 -1.41
CA SER A 46 14.56 11.09 -1.55
C SER A 46 13.17 11.42 -1.00
N LEU A 47 13.08 12.47 -0.17
CA LEU A 47 11.80 12.98 0.33
C LEU A 47 11.07 13.89 -0.69
N LYS A 48 11.72 14.23 -1.81
CA LYS A 48 11.26 15.28 -2.70
C LYS A 48 10.56 14.76 -3.95
N GLU A 49 10.91 13.56 -4.42
CA GLU A 49 10.45 13.11 -5.73
C GLU A 49 9.00 12.62 -5.75
N PHE A 50 8.50 12.09 -4.63
CA PHE A 50 7.11 11.68 -4.48
C PHE A 50 6.59 12.08 -3.10
N VAL A 51 5.62 12.96 -3.05
CA VAL A 51 5.21 13.63 -1.81
C VAL A 51 3.78 13.26 -1.44
N SER A 52 3.54 12.96 -0.16
CA SER A 52 2.21 12.66 0.36
C SER A 52 1.54 13.92 0.90
N ILE A 53 0.30 14.19 0.49
CA ILE A 53 -0.49 15.37 0.85
C ILE A 53 -1.76 14.91 1.56
N SER A 54 -2.01 15.45 2.76
CA SER A 54 -3.26 15.29 3.47
C SER A 54 -4.21 16.46 3.14
N VAL A 55 -5.35 16.14 2.55
CA VAL A 55 -6.39 17.15 2.25
C VAL A 55 -7.17 17.59 3.48
N THR A 56 -6.99 16.92 4.60
CA THR A 56 -7.65 17.21 5.89
C THR A 56 -6.68 17.68 6.97
N GLY A 57 -5.37 17.83 6.65
CA GLY A 57 -4.33 17.97 7.65
C GLY A 57 -4.32 16.76 8.59
N ASN A 58 -4.31 16.98 9.91
CA ASN A 58 -4.33 15.92 10.92
C ASN A 58 -5.74 15.54 11.38
N ASN A 59 -6.80 16.06 10.72
CA ASN A 59 -8.17 15.75 11.11
C ASN A 59 -8.62 14.41 10.49
N CYS A 60 -9.03 13.48 11.34
CA CYS A 60 -9.65 12.21 10.97
C CYS A 60 -10.79 11.91 11.95
N ALA A 61 -11.95 11.50 11.44
CA ALA A 61 -13.07 11.12 12.30
C ALA A 61 -12.95 9.70 12.85
N LEU A 62 -12.06 8.89 12.27
CA LEU A 62 -11.77 7.54 12.75
C LEU A 62 -10.66 7.57 13.79
N ASN A 63 -10.80 6.73 14.80
CA ASN A 63 -9.82 6.56 15.87
C ASN A 63 -9.31 5.11 15.86
N CYS A 64 -8.76 4.70 14.72
CA CYS A 64 -8.31 3.33 14.50
C CYS A 64 -7.18 2.94 15.46
N GLU A 65 -7.27 1.75 16.05
CA GLU A 65 -6.33 1.22 17.04
C GLU A 65 -4.87 1.17 16.55
N HIS A 66 -4.66 0.88 15.25
CA HIS A 66 -3.32 0.78 14.66
C HIS A 66 -2.68 2.14 14.33
N CYS A 67 -3.47 3.20 14.18
CA CYS A 67 -3.02 4.46 13.58
C CYS A 67 -3.19 5.66 14.51
N ASN A 68 -4.37 5.87 15.10
CA ASN A 68 -4.71 7.04 15.92
C ASN A 68 -4.22 8.36 15.29
N THR A 69 -4.54 8.59 14.00
CA THR A 69 -4.14 9.73 13.15
C THR A 69 -2.64 9.91 12.87
N LYS A 70 -1.74 9.19 13.55
CA LYS A 70 -0.27 9.35 13.44
C LYS A 70 0.30 9.20 12.02
N MET A 71 -0.41 8.50 11.15
CA MET A 71 0.01 8.39 9.74
C MET A 71 -0.05 9.75 9.01
N LEU A 72 -0.92 10.65 9.46
CA LEU A 72 -1.09 11.98 8.87
C LEU A 72 0.08 12.93 9.22
N ASP A 73 0.77 12.70 10.33
CA ASP A 73 1.91 13.54 10.79
C ASP A 73 3.06 13.60 9.77
N ASN A 74 3.16 12.60 8.88
CA ASN A 74 4.18 12.53 7.84
C ASN A 74 3.70 13.02 6.46
N MET A 75 2.51 13.60 6.38
CA MET A 75 1.93 14.14 5.15
C MET A 75 1.95 15.67 5.20
N LEU A 76 2.07 16.31 4.02
CA LEU A 76 1.93 17.76 3.94
C LEU A 76 0.48 18.16 4.19
N ASP A 77 0.30 19.14 5.06
CA ASP A 77 -1.00 19.67 5.47
C ASP A 77 -1.51 20.68 4.43
N LEU A 78 -2.45 20.26 3.58
CA LEU A 78 -3.05 21.15 2.57
C LEU A 78 -3.86 22.30 3.20
N PRO A 79 -4.72 22.11 4.21
CA PRO A 79 -5.37 23.21 4.93
C PRO A 79 -4.42 24.29 5.45
N ALA A 80 -3.24 23.93 5.96
CA ALA A 80 -2.23 24.87 6.46
C ALA A 80 -1.53 25.64 5.33
N PHE A 81 -1.50 25.12 4.12
CA PHE A 81 -0.83 25.73 2.96
C PHE A 81 -1.49 27.03 2.49
N LYS A 82 -2.75 27.30 2.84
CA LYS A 82 -3.52 28.47 2.42
C LYS A 82 -3.67 28.64 0.89
N GLY A 83 -3.61 27.54 0.16
CA GLY A 83 -3.77 27.48 -1.29
C GLY A 83 -4.56 26.26 -1.72
N ARG A 84 -4.74 26.12 -3.03
CA ARG A 84 -5.38 24.95 -3.61
C ARG A 84 -4.37 23.81 -3.76
N LEU A 85 -4.85 22.58 -3.93
CA LEU A 85 -4.01 21.40 -4.17
C LEU A 85 -3.11 21.59 -5.40
N PHE A 86 -3.62 22.24 -6.46
CA PHE A 86 -2.83 22.57 -7.64
C PHE A 86 -1.64 23.47 -7.34
N ASP A 87 -1.82 24.51 -6.52
CA ASP A 87 -0.75 25.47 -6.18
C ASP A 87 0.34 24.78 -5.34
N MET A 88 -0.06 23.91 -4.41
CA MET A 88 0.88 23.09 -3.65
C MET A 88 1.67 22.16 -4.57
N ALA A 89 0.99 21.42 -5.44
CA ALA A 89 1.62 20.49 -6.38
C ALA A 89 2.60 21.20 -7.32
N LYS A 90 2.24 22.39 -7.83
CA LYS A 90 3.12 23.22 -8.65
C LYS A 90 4.40 23.60 -7.89
N SER A 91 4.26 24.09 -6.67
CA SER A 91 5.44 24.41 -5.82
C SER A 91 6.31 23.18 -5.57
N LEU A 92 5.71 22.00 -5.33
CA LEU A 92 6.45 20.75 -5.15
C LEU A 92 7.19 20.35 -6.43
N GLN A 93 6.55 20.46 -7.60
CA GLN A 93 7.19 20.17 -8.89
C GLN A 93 8.39 21.08 -9.15
N GLU A 94 8.28 22.38 -8.88
CA GLU A 94 9.38 23.34 -8.97
C GLU A 94 10.56 22.96 -8.06
N ASN A 95 10.30 22.20 -6.98
CA ASN A 95 11.30 21.66 -6.06
C ASN A 95 11.72 20.21 -6.36
N GLY A 96 11.32 19.66 -7.51
CA GLY A 96 11.76 18.36 -8.03
C GLY A 96 10.81 17.18 -7.80
N ALA A 97 9.57 17.44 -7.37
CA ALA A 97 8.57 16.39 -7.26
C ALA A 97 8.09 15.95 -8.67
N LYS A 98 8.01 14.63 -8.85
CA LYS A 98 7.52 13.96 -10.07
C LYS A 98 6.11 13.41 -9.90
N GLY A 99 5.68 13.24 -8.64
CA GLY A 99 4.37 12.70 -8.32
C GLY A 99 3.94 13.00 -6.89
N ILE A 100 2.66 12.77 -6.64
CA ILE A 100 2.03 12.97 -5.33
C ILE A 100 1.11 11.81 -4.96
N LEU A 101 1.01 11.55 -3.66
CA LEU A 101 -0.08 10.80 -3.06
C LEU A 101 -1.06 11.79 -2.44
N VAL A 102 -2.32 11.78 -2.88
CA VAL A 102 -3.39 12.59 -2.28
C VAL A 102 -4.24 11.69 -1.39
N SER A 103 -4.29 11.99 -0.10
CA SER A 103 -5.06 11.28 0.90
C SER A 103 -5.43 12.23 2.04
N GLY A 104 -5.77 11.71 3.20
CA GLY A 104 -6.11 12.47 4.39
C GLY A 104 -6.81 11.63 5.44
N GLY A 105 -7.30 12.27 6.48
CA GLY A 105 -8.20 11.61 7.42
C GLY A 105 -9.58 11.39 6.82
N SER A 106 -10.22 10.35 7.30
CA SER A 106 -11.53 9.89 6.83
C SER A 106 -12.68 10.45 7.67
N ASN A 107 -13.88 10.50 7.08
CA ASN A 107 -15.13 10.64 7.81
C ASN A 107 -15.50 9.31 8.52
N ILE A 108 -16.63 9.29 9.23
CA ILE A 108 -17.13 8.11 9.96
C ILE A 108 -17.46 6.90 9.07
N ARG A 109 -17.49 7.06 7.73
CA ARG A 109 -17.69 6.00 6.75
C ARG A 109 -16.40 5.56 6.10
N ASN A 110 -15.26 5.93 6.67
CA ASN A 110 -13.93 5.70 6.08
C ASN A 110 -13.77 6.28 4.67
N GLN A 111 -14.25 7.50 4.43
CA GLN A 111 -14.10 8.19 3.15
C GLN A 111 -13.25 9.43 3.34
N VAL A 112 -12.18 9.56 2.58
CA VAL A 112 -11.38 10.77 2.48
C VAL A 112 -12.09 11.76 1.54
N PRO A 113 -12.26 13.05 1.90
CA PRO A 113 -13.03 14.02 1.13
C PRO A 113 -12.25 14.51 -0.12
N LEU A 114 -12.14 13.67 -1.15
CA LEU A 114 -11.39 13.97 -2.38
C LEU A 114 -12.19 14.76 -3.41
N LEU A 115 -13.53 14.73 -3.40
CA LEU A 115 -14.37 15.41 -4.40
C LEU A 115 -14.04 16.89 -4.64
N PRO A 116 -13.77 17.71 -3.61
CA PRO A 116 -13.41 19.13 -3.81
C PRO A 116 -12.09 19.34 -4.57
N HIS A 117 -11.26 18.30 -4.70
CA HIS A 117 -9.91 18.37 -5.27
C HIS A 117 -9.80 17.73 -6.65
N ILE A 118 -10.89 17.21 -7.22
CA ILE A 118 -10.89 16.53 -8.53
C ILE A 118 -10.39 17.43 -9.65
N ASP A 119 -10.89 18.68 -9.74
CA ASP A 119 -10.45 19.61 -10.80
C ASP A 119 -8.97 19.97 -10.65
N ASP A 120 -8.47 20.12 -9.43
CA ASP A 120 -7.06 20.37 -9.19
C ASP A 120 -6.21 19.14 -9.58
N MET A 121 -6.66 17.92 -9.27
CA MET A 121 -5.98 16.69 -9.70
C MET A 121 -5.93 16.56 -11.23
N LYS A 122 -7.03 16.85 -11.93
CA LYS A 122 -7.04 16.92 -13.41
C LYS A 122 -6.01 17.90 -13.94
N ARG A 123 -5.95 19.10 -13.37
CA ARG A 123 -4.98 20.13 -13.76
C ARG A 123 -3.54 19.70 -13.47
N ILE A 124 -3.28 19.12 -12.30
CA ILE A 124 -1.96 18.59 -11.93
C ILE A 124 -1.50 17.56 -12.97
N ARG A 125 -2.39 16.66 -13.37
CA ARG A 125 -2.08 15.66 -14.38
C ARG A 125 -1.79 16.27 -15.73
N ASN A 126 -2.66 17.17 -16.20
CA ASN A 126 -2.62 17.73 -17.56
C ASN A 126 -1.59 18.85 -17.72
N GLU A 127 -1.46 19.75 -16.73
CA GLU A 127 -0.61 20.94 -16.82
C GLU A 127 0.80 20.70 -16.27
N LEU A 128 0.94 19.84 -15.23
CA LEU A 128 2.22 19.57 -14.58
C LEU A 128 2.82 18.21 -14.98
N GLY A 129 2.03 17.31 -15.56
CA GLY A 129 2.49 15.97 -15.95
C GLY A 129 2.88 15.06 -14.76
N MET A 130 2.47 15.40 -13.54
CA MET A 130 2.84 14.65 -12.35
C MET A 130 2.07 13.34 -12.25
N VAL A 131 2.70 12.31 -11.72
CA VAL A 131 2.04 11.06 -11.34
C VAL A 131 1.16 11.31 -10.12
N ILE A 132 -0.10 10.87 -10.17
CA ILE A 132 -1.04 11.02 -9.05
C ILE A 132 -1.50 9.64 -8.60
N ARG A 133 -1.36 9.36 -7.30
CA ARG A 133 -2.02 8.29 -6.59
C ARG A 133 -2.95 8.85 -5.54
N VAL A 134 -4.00 8.12 -5.24
CA VAL A 134 -4.92 8.46 -4.15
C VAL A 134 -5.10 7.28 -3.20
N HIS A 135 -5.35 7.59 -1.94
CA HIS A 135 -5.78 6.62 -0.92
C HIS A 135 -7.09 7.14 -0.31
N PRO A 136 -8.26 6.75 -0.88
CA PRO A 136 -9.55 7.37 -0.59
C PRO A 136 -10.31 6.74 0.57
N GLY A 137 -9.80 5.67 1.19
CA GLY A 137 -10.56 4.82 2.10
C GLY A 137 -11.61 4.01 1.34
N LEU A 138 -12.88 4.10 1.73
CA LEU A 138 -14.02 3.42 1.09
C LEU A 138 -14.85 4.42 0.25
N PRO A 139 -14.38 4.81 -0.96
CA PRO A 139 -15.05 5.81 -1.77
C PRO A 139 -16.43 5.32 -2.24
N ASP A 140 -17.39 6.23 -2.21
CA ASP A 140 -18.72 6.00 -2.77
C ASP A 140 -18.71 6.06 -4.31
N GLU A 141 -19.88 5.79 -4.91
CA GLU A 141 -20.05 5.78 -6.36
C GLU A 141 -19.69 7.13 -7.00
N GLN A 142 -20.14 8.25 -6.38
CA GLN A 142 -19.87 9.59 -6.88
C GLN A 142 -18.37 9.88 -6.88
N THR A 143 -17.67 9.50 -5.82
CA THR A 143 -16.22 9.67 -5.71
C THR A 143 -15.48 8.82 -6.75
N CYS A 144 -15.88 7.55 -6.93
CA CYS A 144 -15.29 6.69 -7.96
C CYS A 144 -15.51 7.26 -9.36
N GLN A 145 -16.72 7.71 -9.68
CA GLN A 145 -17.01 8.36 -10.96
C GLN A 145 -16.12 9.59 -11.20
N ALA A 146 -15.98 10.45 -10.20
CA ALA A 146 -15.14 11.65 -10.31
C ALA A 146 -13.64 11.32 -10.44
N LEU A 147 -13.15 10.31 -9.71
CA LEU A 147 -11.76 9.83 -9.81
C LEU A 147 -11.46 9.22 -11.20
N ALA A 148 -12.43 8.60 -11.86
CA ALA A 148 -12.26 8.06 -13.20
C ALA A 148 -11.94 9.14 -14.26
N GLU A 149 -12.31 10.39 -13.98
CA GLU A 149 -12.00 11.52 -14.87
C GLU A 149 -10.57 12.07 -14.69
N VAL A 150 -9.87 11.59 -13.67
CA VAL A 150 -8.49 11.99 -13.37
C VAL A 150 -7.57 10.89 -13.87
N ASP A 151 -6.84 10.97 -14.88
CA ASP A 151 -5.87 9.93 -15.33
C ASP A 151 -4.89 9.51 -14.18
N LEU A 152 -5.41 8.75 -13.21
CA LEU A 152 -4.69 8.33 -12.01
C LEU A 152 -3.71 7.22 -12.32
N ASP A 153 -2.53 7.26 -11.73
CA ASP A 153 -1.61 6.12 -11.73
C ASP A 153 -2.17 4.93 -10.95
N GLY A 154 -2.98 5.15 -9.94
CA GLY A 154 -3.72 4.10 -9.24
C GLY A 154 -4.38 4.58 -7.95
N VAL A 155 -5.38 3.80 -7.53
CA VAL A 155 -6.09 3.94 -6.26
C VAL A 155 -5.56 2.89 -5.29
N MET A 156 -4.98 3.35 -4.21
CA MET A 156 -4.48 2.53 -3.10
C MET A 156 -5.59 2.40 -2.07
N LEU A 157 -5.83 1.20 -1.57
CA LEU A 157 -6.87 0.95 -0.57
C LEU A 157 -6.54 -0.28 0.28
N ASP A 158 -6.78 -0.19 1.58
CA ASP A 158 -6.71 -1.36 2.46
C ASP A 158 -7.90 -2.27 2.19
N ILE A 159 -7.67 -3.58 2.15
CA ILE A 159 -8.71 -4.60 2.01
C ILE A 159 -8.75 -5.42 3.28
N ILE A 160 -9.88 -5.35 3.96
CA ILE A 160 -10.13 -6.06 5.21
C ILE A 160 -11.10 -7.20 4.97
N GLY A 161 -10.64 -8.41 5.26
CA GLY A 161 -11.37 -9.63 4.95
C GLY A 161 -12.23 -10.19 6.09
N ASP A 162 -12.23 -9.57 7.26
CA ASP A 162 -12.96 -10.05 8.44
C ASP A 162 -13.68 -8.92 9.19
N GLN A 163 -14.78 -9.27 9.84
CA GLN A 163 -15.64 -8.31 10.54
C GLN A 163 -15.01 -7.80 11.84
N GLU A 164 -14.24 -8.64 12.53
CA GLU A 164 -13.65 -8.29 13.82
C GLU A 164 -12.63 -7.17 13.65
N THR A 165 -11.77 -7.25 12.64
CA THR A 165 -10.83 -6.17 12.31
C THR A 165 -11.56 -4.86 11.96
N ILE A 166 -12.65 -4.93 11.20
CA ILE A 166 -13.45 -3.74 10.84
C ILE A 166 -14.04 -3.10 12.11
N THR A 167 -14.61 -3.91 12.98
CA THR A 167 -15.29 -3.43 14.18
C THR A 167 -14.32 -2.99 15.27
N ASP A 168 -13.34 -3.84 15.61
CA ASP A 168 -12.50 -3.66 16.80
C ASP A 168 -11.28 -2.78 16.54
N VAL A 169 -10.77 -2.75 15.27
CA VAL A 169 -9.58 -1.96 14.92
C VAL A 169 -9.94 -0.64 14.27
N TYR A 170 -10.92 -0.63 13.36
CA TYR A 170 -11.34 0.59 12.65
C TYR A 170 -12.54 1.28 13.29
N HIS A 171 -13.28 0.60 14.15
CA HIS A 171 -14.54 1.09 14.77
C HIS A 171 -15.57 1.52 13.72
N LEU A 172 -15.64 0.77 12.62
CA LEU A 172 -16.52 1.08 11.49
C LEU A 172 -17.80 0.24 11.51
N ASP A 173 -18.91 0.90 11.18
CA ASP A 173 -20.16 0.24 10.79
C ASP A 173 -20.10 -0.12 9.29
N ALA A 174 -19.26 -1.09 8.97
CA ALA A 174 -19.05 -1.62 7.63
C ALA A 174 -18.81 -3.13 7.70
N THR A 175 -18.81 -3.78 6.56
CA THR A 175 -18.61 -5.22 6.42
C THR A 175 -17.51 -5.53 5.38
N PRO A 176 -16.95 -6.73 5.33
CA PRO A 176 -16.05 -7.13 4.24
C PRO A 176 -16.65 -6.94 2.84
N ALA A 177 -17.97 -7.07 2.69
CA ALA A 177 -18.66 -6.83 1.43
C ALA A 177 -18.61 -5.37 0.96
N ASP A 178 -18.47 -4.41 1.89
CA ASP A 178 -18.33 -3.00 1.52
C ASP A 178 -16.95 -2.75 0.88
N TYR A 179 -15.90 -3.43 1.33
CA TYR A 179 -14.56 -3.40 0.70
C TYR A 179 -14.61 -4.04 -0.70
N GLU A 180 -15.31 -5.16 -0.85
CA GLU A 180 -15.51 -5.79 -2.17
C GLU A 180 -16.28 -4.88 -3.12
N THR A 181 -17.31 -4.19 -2.63
CA THR A 181 -18.08 -3.20 -3.41
C THR A 181 -17.20 -2.06 -3.94
N VAL A 182 -16.20 -1.64 -3.19
CA VAL A 182 -15.24 -0.61 -3.67
C VAL A 182 -14.40 -1.18 -4.82
N LEU A 183 -13.91 -2.41 -4.74
CA LEU A 183 -13.17 -3.05 -5.84
C LEU A 183 -14.04 -3.17 -7.10
N GLU A 184 -15.32 -3.52 -6.95
CA GLU A 184 -16.29 -3.57 -8.06
C GLU A 184 -16.47 -2.20 -8.71
N ARG A 185 -16.61 -1.14 -7.91
CA ARG A 185 -16.74 0.23 -8.42
C ARG A 185 -15.50 0.66 -9.19
N LEU A 186 -14.30 0.47 -8.62
CA LEU A 186 -13.05 0.80 -9.29
C LEU A 186 -12.92 0.06 -10.61
N ASN A 187 -13.20 -1.25 -10.64
CA ASN A 187 -13.16 -2.05 -11.86
C ASN A 187 -14.18 -1.55 -12.91
N ARG A 188 -15.42 -1.26 -12.51
CA ARG A 188 -16.47 -0.75 -13.40
C ARG A 188 -16.11 0.59 -14.04
N HIS A 189 -15.42 1.45 -13.32
CA HIS A 189 -14.96 2.75 -13.80
C HIS A 189 -13.57 2.68 -14.48
N GLY A 190 -12.97 1.49 -14.62
CA GLY A 190 -11.65 1.33 -15.25
C GLY A 190 -10.50 1.95 -14.47
N ILE A 191 -10.67 2.16 -13.17
CA ILE A 191 -9.66 2.77 -12.30
C ILE A 191 -8.67 1.69 -11.83
N PRO A 192 -7.33 1.90 -12.00
CA PRO A 192 -6.34 0.94 -11.56
C PRO A 192 -6.33 0.75 -10.04
N ALA A 193 -6.71 -0.42 -9.54
CA ALA A 193 -6.70 -0.73 -8.13
C ALA A 193 -5.32 -1.26 -7.67
N ILE A 194 -4.86 -0.79 -6.51
CA ILE A 194 -3.65 -1.22 -5.82
C ILE A 194 -4.02 -1.58 -4.38
N PRO A 195 -4.62 -2.76 -4.16
CA PRO A 195 -5.00 -3.21 -2.84
C PRO A 195 -3.80 -3.31 -1.90
N HIS A 196 -4.03 -3.04 -0.61
CA HIS A 196 -3.11 -3.33 0.47
C HIS A 196 -3.72 -4.40 1.36
N ILE A 197 -2.94 -5.41 1.73
CA ILE A 197 -3.29 -6.37 2.78
C ILE A 197 -2.29 -6.18 3.91
N ILE A 198 -2.80 -5.92 5.12
CA ILE A 198 -1.98 -5.68 6.30
C ILE A 198 -1.96 -6.95 7.14
N LEU A 199 -0.81 -7.62 7.17
CA LEU A 199 -0.61 -8.85 7.91
C LEU A 199 -0.56 -8.57 9.42
N GLY A 200 -1.32 -9.31 10.18
CA GLY A 200 -1.45 -9.14 11.63
C GLY A 200 -2.31 -7.95 12.04
N HIS A 201 -3.19 -7.48 11.17
CA HIS A 201 -3.98 -6.28 11.42
C HIS A 201 -4.93 -6.41 12.61
N TYR A 202 -5.42 -7.61 12.92
CA TYR A 202 -6.19 -7.88 14.12
C TYR A 202 -5.25 -8.13 15.31
N PHE A 203 -4.75 -7.05 15.91
CA PHE A 203 -3.89 -7.08 17.11
C PHE A 203 -2.74 -8.10 17.01
N GLY A 204 -2.05 -8.11 15.88
CA GLY A 204 -0.90 -8.99 15.60
C GLY A 204 -1.26 -10.41 15.12
N LYS A 205 -2.53 -10.74 15.03
CA LYS A 205 -3.00 -12.06 14.57
C LYS A 205 -3.38 -12.02 13.09
N MET A 206 -3.07 -13.11 12.39
CA MET A 206 -3.55 -13.35 11.03
C MET A 206 -5.01 -13.80 11.11
N ASN A 207 -5.95 -12.92 10.74
CA ASN A 207 -7.40 -13.17 10.87
C ASN A 207 -8.12 -13.09 9.52
N GLY A 208 -8.09 -11.95 8.85
CA GLY A 208 -8.82 -11.67 7.61
C GLY A 208 -8.00 -11.70 6.32
N GLU A 209 -6.68 -11.89 6.38
CA GLU A 209 -5.77 -11.71 5.25
C GLU A 209 -6.05 -12.71 4.11
N TRP A 210 -6.41 -13.95 4.46
CA TRP A 210 -6.78 -14.99 3.48
C TRP A 210 -8.08 -14.67 2.78
N ALA A 211 -9.07 -14.13 3.49
CA ALA A 211 -10.32 -13.70 2.93
C ALA A 211 -10.12 -12.46 2.03
N ALA A 212 -9.28 -11.52 2.45
CA ALA A 212 -8.89 -10.37 1.63
C ALA A 212 -8.21 -10.82 0.33
N LEU A 213 -7.26 -11.78 0.39
CA LEU A 213 -6.64 -12.36 -0.81
C LEU A 213 -7.68 -12.97 -1.74
N ASN A 214 -8.64 -13.74 -1.21
CA ASN A 214 -9.70 -14.36 -2.01
C ASN A 214 -10.63 -13.31 -2.65
N MET A 215 -10.87 -12.22 -1.97
CA MET A 215 -11.65 -11.10 -2.49
C MET A 215 -10.97 -10.45 -3.70
N ILE A 216 -9.71 -10.03 -3.55
CA ILE A 216 -8.98 -9.27 -4.59
C ILE A 216 -8.69 -10.10 -5.84
N LYS A 217 -8.56 -11.42 -5.74
CA LYS A 217 -8.34 -12.33 -6.89
C LYS A 217 -9.43 -12.25 -7.97
N LYS A 218 -10.59 -11.74 -7.65
CA LYS A 218 -11.75 -11.64 -8.56
C LYS A 218 -11.65 -10.44 -9.50
N TYR A 219 -10.72 -9.50 -9.24
CA TYR A 219 -10.63 -8.20 -9.93
C TYR A 219 -9.28 -8.02 -10.63
N PRO A 220 -9.23 -7.23 -11.72
CA PRO A 220 -7.98 -6.81 -12.31
C PRO A 220 -7.25 -5.86 -11.34
N LEU A 221 -6.00 -6.17 -11.05
CA LEU A 221 -5.16 -5.37 -10.15
C LEU A 221 -3.97 -4.79 -10.92
N LYS A 222 -3.61 -3.55 -10.62
CA LYS A 222 -2.34 -2.98 -11.10
C LYS A 222 -1.15 -3.56 -10.35
N ALA A 223 -1.28 -3.73 -9.04
CA ALA A 223 -0.32 -4.36 -8.14
C ALA A 223 -1.03 -4.74 -6.82
N LEU A 224 -0.41 -5.62 -6.04
CA LEU A 224 -0.78 -5.87 -4.64
C LEU A 224 0.36 -5.41 -3.74
N VAL A 225 0.03 -4.68 -2.67
CA VAL A 225 0.99 -4.27 -1.65
C VAL A 225 0.72 -5.05 -0.36
N LEU A 226 1.74 -5.75 0.14
CA LEU A 226 1.70 -6.43 1.42
C LEU A 226 2.35 -5.55 2.48
N VAL A 227 1.63 -5.29 3.55
CA VAL A 227 2.06 -4.48 4.69
C VAL A 227 2.05 -5.37 5.92
N ILE A 228 2.94 -5.16 6.87
CA ILE A 228 2.94 -5.88 8.13
C ILE A 228 2.65 -4.90 9.25
N LEU A 229 1.85 -5.29 10.22
CA LEU A 229 1.58 -4.47 11.40
C LEU A 229 2.88 -3.91 11.97
N LEU A 230 2.95 -2.60 12.05
CA LEU A 230 3.98 -1.85 12.77
C LEU A 230 3.32 -1.19 13.98
N PRO A 231 3.48 -1.72 15.19
CA PRO A 231 2.91 -1.13 16.38
C PRO A 231 3.50 0.26 16.64
N LEU A 232 2.67 1.28 16.60
CA LEU A 232 3.11 2.66 16.81
C LEU A 232 2.91 3.08 18.28
N THR A 233 3.89 3.75 18.85
CA THR A 233 3.79 4.33 20.20
C THR A 233 2.63 5.30 20.29
N GLY A 234 1.83 5.20 21.36
CA GLY A 234 0.64 6.03 21.60
C GLY A 234 -0.56 5.67 20.71
N THR A 235 -0.63 4.45 20.21
CA THR A 235 -1.82 3.85 19.58
C THR A 235 -2.35 2.71 20.43
N GLY A 236 -3.58 2.25 20.17
CA GLY A 236 -4.13 1.09 20.87
C GLY A 236 -3.38 -0.22 20.62
N MET A 237 -2.54 -0.24 19.61
CA MET A 237 -1.67 -1.39 19.29
C MET A 237 -0.22 -1.23 19.77
N GLU A 238 0.09 -0.23 20.60
CA GLU A 238 1.42 -0.12 21.19
C GLU A 238 1.78 -1.39 21.96
N GLY A 239 2.96 -1.96 21.66
CA GLY A 239 3.45 -3.19 22.29
C GLY A 239 2.82 -4.49 21.76
N VAL A 240 1.91 -4.44 20.81
CA VAL A 240 1.39 -5.64 20.15
C VAL A 240 2.51 -6.30 19.33
N SER A 241 2.66 -7.61 19.42
CA SER A 241 3.62 -8.35 18.60
C SER A 241 3.04 -8.59 17.20
N PRO A 242 3.79 -8.31 16.12
CA PRO A 242 3.37 -8.70 14.77
C PRO A 242 3.37 -10.22 14.60
N PRO A 243 2.81 -10.77 13.51
CA PRO A 243 2.89 -12.18 13.19
C PRO A 243 4.33 -12.66 13.09
N SER A 244 4.56 -13.97 13.25
CA SER A 244 5.89 -14.54 13.11
C SER A 244 6.43 -14.39 11.69
N VAL A 245 7.76 -14.36 11.53
CA VAL A 245 8.40 -14.30 10.20
C VAL A 245 7.98 -15.48 9.33
N ASN A 246 7.77 -16.65 9.92
CA ASN A 246 7.32 -17.84 9.18
C ASN A 246 5.89 -17.68 8.66
N ASP A 247 4.96 -17.13 9.46
CA ASP A 247 3.58 -16.89 9.01
C ASP A 247 3.56 -15.84 7.89
N ILE A 248 4.38 -14.78 8.03
CA ILE A 248 4.53 -13.73 7.01
C ILE A 248 5.09 -14.34 5.72
N GLY A 249 6.17 -15.11 5.81
CA GLY A 249 6.80 -15.77 4.65
C GLY A 249 5.84 -16.72 3.95
N GLY A 250 5.14 -17.59 4.69
CA GLY A 250 4.14 -18.51 4.15
C GLY A 250 2.98 -17.78 3.44
N PHE A 251 2.57 -16.61 3.96
CA PHE A 251 1.59 -15.78 3.27
C PHE A 251 2.15 -15.19 1.96
N PHE A 252 3.40 -14.69 1.94
CA PHE A 252 4.03 -14.18 0.73
C PHE A 252 4.10 -15.25 -0.37
N GLU A 253 4.52 -16.46 -0.03
CA GLU A 253 4.57 -17.60 -0.95
C GLU A 253 3.19 -17.90 -1.53
N THR A 254 2.17 -18.01 -0.68
CA THR A 254 0.80 -18.28 -1.11
C THR A 254 0.26 -17.18 -2.03
N VAL A 255 0.54 -15.91 -1.70
CA VAL A 255 0.12 -14.77 -2.55
C VAL A 255 0.77 -14.87 -3.93
N ARG A 256 2.06 -15.19 -4.04
CA ARG A 256 2.74 -15.36 -5.33
C ARG A 256 2.11 -16.49 -6.15
N LEU A 257 1.82 -17.62 -5.53
CA LEU A 257 1.17 -18.74 -6.19
C LEU A 257 -0.27 -18.42 -6.64
N ALA A 258 -0.99 -17.67 -5.82
CA ALA A 258 -2.38 -17.27 -6.12
C ALA A 258 -2.47 -16.17 -7.19
N LEU A 259 -1.45 -15.31 -7.30
CA LEU A 259 -1.40 -14.15 -8.20
C LEU A 259 -0.10 -14.18 -9.04
N PRO A 260 0.10 -15.17 -9.91
CA PRO A 260 1.37 -15.39 -10.61
C PRO A 260 1.78 -14.24 -11.52
N LYS A 261 0.83 -13.47 -12.06
CA LYS A 261 1.04 -12.41 -13.05
C LYS A 261 0.84 -10.99 -12.50
N ILE A 262 0.49 -10.84 -11.23
CA ILE A 262 0.29 -9.53 -10.61
C ILE A 262 1.60 -9.12 -9.89
N PRO A 263 2.11 -7.88 -10.08
CA PRO A 263 3.20 -7.38 -9.27
C PRO A 263 2.84 -7.38 -7.79
N ILE A 264 3.64 -8.05 -6.96
CA ILE A 264 3.46 -8.11 -5.51
C ILE A 264 4.61 -7.34 -4.86
N LEU A 265 4.29 -6.41 -3.99
CA LEU A 265 5.22 -5.46 -3.42
C LEU A 265 5.18 -5.51 -1.90
N LEU A 266 6.34 -5.44 -1.26
CA LEU A 266 6.44 -5.27 0.18
C LEU A 266 6.35 -3.77 0.51
N GLY A 267 5.31 -3.38 1.24
CA GLY A 267 4.99 -2.01 1.58
C GLY A 267 5.92 -1.37 2.62
N CYS A 268 5.64 -0.09 2.92
CA CYS A 268 6.52 0.74 3.73
C CYS A 268 6.44 0.47 5.24
N ALA A 269 5.32 -0.06 5.75
CA ALA A 269 5.15 -0.39 7.16
C ALA A 269 5.45 -1.87 7.39
N ARG A 270 6.39 -2.14 8.28
CA ARG A 270 6.75 -3.45 8.82
C ARG A 270 7.67 -3.32 10.02
N PRO A 271 7.78 -4.37 10.87
CA PRO A 271 8.65 -4.38 12.05
C PRO A 271 10.09 -3.95 11.74
N LEU A 272 10.76 -3.38 12.70
CA LEU A 272 12.14 -2.88 12.59
C LEU A 272 13.16 -3.90 13.12
N GLY A 273 14.44 -3.56 13.04
CA GLY A 273 15.54 -4.40 13.57
C GLY A 273 15.79 -5.66 12.74
N SER A 274 16.18 -6.76 13.39
CA SER A 274 16.51 -8.04 12.72
C SER A 274 15.31 -8.61 11.98
N MET A 275 14.12 -8.50 12.55
CA MET A 275 12.89 -8.99 11.93
C MET A 275 12.63 -8.35 10.55
N LYS A 276 12.99 -7.07 10.37
CA LYS A 276 12.89 -6.39 9.07
C LYS A 276 13.74 -7.08 8.01
N ILE A 277 14.98 -7.45 8.37
CA ILE A 277 15.91 -8.11 7.45
C ILE A 277 15.35 -9.48 7.03
N GLU A 278 14.87 -10.26 8.00
CA GLU A 278 14.29 -11.57 7.74
C GLU A 278 13.04 -11.49 6.85
N ILE A 279 12.15 -10.52 7.11
CA ILE A 279 10.95 -10.28 6.28
C ILE A 279 11.35 -9.89 4.85
N ASP A 280 12.34 -9.01 4.67
CA ASP A 280 12.81 -8.59 3.35
C ASP A 280 13.41 -9.77 2.59
N GLN A 281 14.17 -10.66 3.26
CA GLN A 281 14.69 -11.89 2.66
C GLN A 281 13.56 -12.85 2.26
N MET A 282 12.54 -13.03 3.11
CA MET A 282 11.36 -13.84 2.76
C MET A 282 10.63 -13.26 1.55
N ALA A 283 10.51 -11.93 1.45
CA ALA A 283 9.90 -11.28 0.30
C ALA A 283 10.67 -11.57 -1.01
N VAL A 284 12.00 -11.49 -0.99
CA VAL A 284 12.84 -11.88 -2.15
C VAL A 284 12.66 -13.36 -2.48
N ASN A 285 12.72 -14.25 -1.47
CA ASN A 285 12.58 -15.69 -1.67
C ASN A 285 11.20 -16.10 -2.20
N ALA A 286 10.15 -15.45 -1.76
CA ALA A 286 8.80 -15.63 -2.28
C ALA A 286 8.58 -14.99 -3.66
N GLY A 287 9.59 -14.30 -4.21
CA GLY A 287 9.53 -13.70 -5.53
C GLY A 287 8.69 -12.43 -5.62
N LEU A 288 8.66 -11.59 -4.58
CA LEU A 288 8.04 -10.27 -4.65
C LEU A 288 8.80 -9.38 -5.65
N ASN A 289 8.07 -8.46 -6.30
CA ASN A 289 8.60 -7.62 -7.38
C ASN A 289 9.26 -6.33 -6.88
N GLY A 290 9.03 -5.95 -5.62
CA GLY A 290 9.63 -4.76 -5.06
C GLY A 290 9.50 -4.65 -3.56
N ILE A 291 10.37 -3.82 -2.96
CA ILE A 291 10.47 -3.62 -1.50
C ILE A 291 10.62 -2.12 -1.21
N ALA A 292 9.74 -1.58 -0.37
CA ALA A 292 9.87 -0.21 0.12
C ALA A 292 10.80 -0.15 1.34
N PHE A 293 11.58 0.92 1.45
CA PHE A 293 12.53 1.11 2.54
C PHE A 293 13.40 -0.13 2.81
N PRO A 294 14.22 -0.58 1.81
CA PRO A 294 14.97 -1.83 1.90
C PRO A 294 15.85 -1.88 3.16
N SER A 295 15.97 -3.06 3.78
CA SER A 295 16.92 -3.27 4.88
C SER A 295 18.37 -3.28 4.38
N GLU A 296 19.32 -3.13 5.30
CA GLU A 296 20.75 -3.26 4.99
C GLU A 296 21.05 -4.64 4.40
N GLY A 297 21.82 -4.69 3.30
CA GLY A 297 22.26 -5.91 2.64
C GLY A 297 21.23 -6.61 1.76
N ILE A 298 19.96 -6.12 1.69
CA ILE A 298 18.91 -6.80 0.92
C ILE A 298 19.07 -6.62 -0.59
N VAL A 299 19.70 -5.52 -1.02
CA VAL A 299 19.98 -5.28 -2.43
C VAL A 299 20.99 -6.29 -2.95
N SER A 300 22.11 -6.49 -2.21
CA SER A 300 23.10 -7.53 -2.50
C SER A 300 22.47 -8.93 -2.46
N TYR A 301 21.65 -9.22 -1.45
CA TYR A 301 20.96 -10.51 -1.34
C TYR A 301 20.07 -10.81 -2.57
N ALA A 302 19.35 -9.81 -3.07
CA ALA A 302 18.54 -9.95 -4.29
C ALA A 302 19.44 -10.19 -5.51
N GLY A 303 20.59 -9.51 -5.60
CA GLY A 303 21.60 -9.72 -6.62
C GLY A 303 22.15 -11.15 -6.64
N ASP A 304 22.42 -11.74 -5.46
CA ASP A 304 22.88 -13.14 -5.32
C ASP A 304 21.81 -14.14 -5.80
N LYS A 305 20.54 -13.75 -5.80
CA LYS A 305 19.43 -14.51 -6.38
C LYS A 305 19.25 -14.28 -7.90
N GLY A 306 20.10 -13.50 -8.53
CA GLY A 306 20.04 -13.18 -9.96
C GLY A 306 19.12 -12.02 -10.33
N LEU A 307 18.63 -11.26 -9.34
CA LEU A 307 17.75 -10.11 -9.60
C LEU A 307 18.57 -8.82 -9.77
N LYS A 308 18.26 -8.05 -10.80
CA LYS A 308 18.85 -6.73 -11.05
C LYS A 308 18.11 -5.67 -10.25
N PRO A 309 18.80 -4.89 -9.39
CA PRO A 309 18.15 -3.85 -8.60
C PRO A 309 17.79 -2.63 -9.47
N ALA A 310 16.55 -2.16 -9.34
CA ALA A 310 16.10 -0.84 -9.78
C ALA A 310 15.74 0.01 -8.56
N PHE A 311 15.88 1.33 -8.65
CA PHE A 311 15.65 2.24 -7.53
C PHE A 311 14.68 3.36 -7.92
N ILE A 312 13.61 3.53 -7.14
CA ILE A 312 12.58 4.55 -7.38
C ILE A 312 12.22 5.25 -6.08
N ASN A 313 12.40 6.57 -6.05
CA ASN A 313 12.01 7.40 -4.90
C ASN A 313 10.53 7.77 -4.98
N ALA A 314 9.67 6.78 -4.79
CA ALA A 314 8.21 6.95 -4.80
C ALA A 314 7.52 5.88 -3.94
N CYS A 315 6.19 5.95 -3.87
CA CYS A 315 5.36 4.87 -3.33
C CYS A 315 5.51 3.57 -4.13
N CYS A 316 5.27 2.44 -3.47
CA CYS A 316 5.39 1.12 -4.07
C CYS A 316 4.62 1.00 -5.39
N GLY A 317 5.28 0.47 -6.43
CA GLY A 317 4.68 0.24 -7.74
C GLY A 317 4.50 1.48 -8.61
N VAL A 318 4.98 2.66 -8.20
CA VAL A 318 5.12 3.82 -9.11
C VAL A 318 6.26 3.52 -10.09
N THR A 319 6.04 3.87 -11.34
CA THR A 319 7.07 3.86 -12.41
C THR A 319 7.12 5.25 -13.02
N TRP A 320 8.33 5.71 -13.35
CA TRP A 320 8.55 6.97 -14.04
C TRP A 320 8.75 6.74 -15.52
#